data_4fa8ab15d82e723cce72e398619ae92a
#
_entry.id   4fa8ab15d82e723cce72e398619ae92a
#
_cell.length_a   1.000
_cell.length_b   1.000
_cell.length_c   1.000
_cell.angle_alpha   90.00
_cell.angle_beta   90.00
_cell.angle_gamma   90.00
#
_symmetry.space_group_name_H-M   'P 1'
#
loop_
_entity.id
_entity.type
_entity.pdbx_description
1 polymer ?
#
loop_
_entity_poly.entity_id
_entity_poly.type
_entity_poly.pdbx_seq_one_letter_code
_entity_poly.pdbx_strand_id
1 'polypeptide(L)'
;MIPPEHHVVEINPIYRSGSVTRWHTYPEVPAQSLADHHGRVAQIVLFFWPNCEASLLYAALHHDCGELIVGDVPKPRKDDDPELAALLDLREAVARAEMGIDVIDHNDPRLIFADLFEAYSYVALTSHHLLGEPAWVRAIATLGEMADMLDVSQRLVDWFSR
;
A
#
# COMPACT_ATOMS: atom_id res chain seq x y z
N MET A 1 -1.57 -39.11 32.50
CA MET A 1 -2.46 -38.29 31.68
C MET A 1 -1.55 -37.29 30.94
N ILE A 2 -1.29 -37.52 29.66
CA ILE A 2 -0.50 -36.61 28.82
C ILE A 2 -1.37 -35.39 28.54
N PRO A 3 -0.94 -34.15 28.83
CA PRO A 3 -1.71 -32.98 28.48
C PRO A 3 -1.96 -32.95 26.95
N PRO A 4 -3.11 -32.45 26.49
CA PRO A 4 -3.36 -32.35 25.09
C PRO A 4 -2.24 -31.55 24.43
N GLU A 5 -1.63 -32.10 23.37
CA GLU A 5 -0.68 -31.40 22.56
C GLU A 5 -1.39 -30.13 22.04
N HIS A 6 -0.91 -28.97 22.49
CA HIS A 6 -1.33 -27.70 21.91
C HIS A 6 -0.78 -27.67 20.48
N HIS A 7 -1.59 -28.08 19.52
CA HIS A 7 -1.29 -27.82 18.11
C HIS A 7 -1.24 -26.30 17.93
N VAL A 8 -0.05 -25.75 17.88
CA VAL A 8 0.15 -24.36 17.48
C VAL A 8 -0.31 -24.30 16.03
N VAL A 9 -1.43 -23.67 15.79
CA VAL A 9 -1.89 -23.41 14.41
C VAL A 9 -0.96 -22.35 13.84
N GLU A 10 -0.10 -22.77 12.93
CA GLU A 10 0.76 -21.85 12.20
C GLU A 10 -0.10 -21.06 11.19
N ILE A 11 -0.28 -19.78 11.44
CA ILE A 11 -1.06 -18.91 10.56
C ILE A 11 -0.20 -18.49 9.38
N ASN A 12 -0.76 -18.64 8.16
CA ASN A 12 -0.10 -18.28 6.91
C ASN A 12 0.50 -16.86 6.98
N PRO A 13 1.76 -16.66 6.59
CA PRO A 13 2.44 -15.35 6.62
C PRO A 13 1.71 -14.26 5.82
N ILE A 14 1.08 -14.60 4.69
CA ILE A 14 0.28 -13.65 3.91
C ILE A 14 -0.86 -13.08 4.76
N TYR A 15 -1.57 -13.93 5.53
CA TYR A 15 -2.61 -13.46 6.44
C TYR A 15 -2.03 -12.60 7.56
N ARG A 16 -0.88 -12.99 8.12
CA ARG A 16 -0.20 -12.25 9.19
C ARG A 16 0.30 -10.89 8.75
N SER A 17 0.72 -10.73 7.47
CA SER A 17 1.19 -9.44 6.95
C SER A 17 0.12 -8.34 7.05
N GLY A 18 -1.15 -8.71 6.93
CA GLY A 18 -2.26 -7.80 7.11
C GLY A 18 -2.31 -7.09 8.49
N SER A 19 -1.59 -7.62 9.51
CA SER A 19 -1.49 -7.01 10.84
C SER A 19 -0.37 -5.98 10.98
N VAL A 20 0.47 -5.78 9.97
CA VAL A 20 1.48 -4.71 9.97
C VAL A 20 0.77 -3.37 10.09
N THR A 21 1.32 -2.48 10.91
CA THR A 21 0.72 -1.18 11.21
C THR A 21 1.44 -0.08 10.45
N ARG A 22 0.69 0.65 9.64
CA ARG A 22 1.12 1.86 8.92
C ARG A 22 0.84 3.12 9.75
N TRP A 23 1.49 4.22 9.41
CA TRP A 23 1.35 5.54 10.05
C TRP A 23 1.88 5.61 11.49
N HIS A 24 2.56 4.59 11.97
CA HIS A 24 3.04 4.52 13.36
C HIS A 24 4.03 5.64 13.75
N THR A 25 4.64 6.33 12.76
CA THR A 25 5.54 7.48 12.97
C THR A 25 4.83 8.84 12.83
N TYR A 26 3.53 8.85 12.52
CA TYR A 26 2.72 10.05 12.32
C TYR A 26 1.60 10.08 13.36
N PRO A 27 1.81 10.69 14.54
CA PRO A 27 0.85 10.64 15.64
C PRO A 27 -0.49 11.31 15.31
N GLU A 28 -0.54 12.18 14.31
CA GLU A 28 -1.73 12.90 13.87
C GLU A 28 -2.58 12.11 12.86
N VAL A 29 -2.04 10.98 12.34
CA VAL A 29 -2.75 10.08 11.44
C VAL A 29 -3.08 8.80 12.20
N PRO A 30 -4.36 8.37 12.25
CA PRO A 30 -4.72 7.12 12.89
C PRO A 30 -3.97 5.93 12.28
N ALA A 31 -3.65 4.94 13.11
CA ALA A 31 -3.02 3.72 12.65
C ALA A 31 -3.93 2.99 11.66
N GLN A 32 -3.34 2.49 10.58
CA GLN A 32 -3.99 1.68 9.55
C GLN A 32 -3.33 0.32 9.48
N SER A 33 -4.11 -0.76 9.40
CA SER A 33 -3.53 -2.07 9.11
C SER A 33 -3.19 -2.22 7.64
N LEU A 34 -2.19 -3.03 7.33
CA LEU A 34 -1.84 -3.33 5.94
C LEU A 34 -3.00 -4.02 5.19
N ALA A 35 -3.82 -4.81 5.88
CA ALA A 35 -5.01 -5.42 5.28
C ALA A 35 -6.05 -4.36 4.85
N ASP A 36 -6.28 -3.31 5.65
CA ASP A 36 -7.16 -2.20 5.27
C ASP A 36 -6.59 -1.45 4.07
N HIS A 37 -5.29 -1.14 4.09
CA HIS A 37 -4.59 -0.50 2.98
C HIS A 37 -4.74 -1.30 1.68
N HIS A 38 -4.32 -2.56 1.65
CA HIS A 38 -4.41 -3.41 0.47
C HIS A 38 -5.84 -3.53 -0.07
N GLY A 39 -6.83 -3.68 0.83
CA GLY A 39 -8.23 -3.71 0.43
C GLY A 39 -8.67 -2.42 -0.26
N ARG A 40 -8.25 -1.25 0.24
CA ARG A 40 -8.55 0.06 -0.36
C ARG A 40 -7.81 0.27 -1.68
N VAL A 41 -6.53 -0.12 -1.78
CA VAL A 41 -5.77 -0.07 -3.04
C VAL A 41 -6.48 -0.91 -4.11
N ALA A 42 -6.92 -2.12 -3.76
CA ALA A 42 -7.66 -2.97 -4.70
C ALA A 42 -9.01 -2.35 -5.12
N GLN A 43 -9.74 -1.70 -4.21
CA GLN A 43 -10.97 -0.96 -4.54
C GLN A 43 -10.70 0.21 -5.47
N ILE A 44 -9.61 0.96 -5.27
CA ILE A 44 -9.18 2.05 -6.14
C ILE A 44 -8.85 1.51 -7.53
N VAL A 45 -8.06 0.43 -7.61
CA VAL A 45 -7.76 -0.22 -8.89
C VAL A 45 -9.04 -0.58 -9.66
N LEU A 46 -10.00 -1.22 -8.98
CA LEU A 46 -11.28 -1.59 -9.63
C LEU A 46 -12.14 -0.38 -10.02
N PHE A 47 -12.08 0.71 -9.27
CA PHE A 47 -12.78 1.93 -9.65
C PHE A 47 -12.19 2.57 -10.89
N PHE A 48 -10.86 2.71 -10.97
CA PHE A 48 -10.19 3.35 -12.08
C PHE A 48 -10.07 2.42 -13.30
N TRP A 49 -9.87 1.12 -13.10
CA TRP A 49 -9.69 0.11 -14.16
C TRP A 49 -10.56 -1.12 -13.90
N PRO A 50 -11.90 -1.02 -14.10
CA PRO A 50 -12.84 -2.10 -13.73
C PRO A 50 -12.66 -3.40 -14.51
N ASN A 51 -11.93 -3.36 -15.62
CA ASN A 51 -11.60 -4.52 -16.46
C ASN A 51 -10.10 -4.83 -16.45
N CYS A 52 -9.39 -4.45 -15.38
CA CYS A 52 -7.96 -4.75 -15.27
C CYS A 52 -7.71 -6.26 -15.21
N GLU A 53 -6.52 -6.66 -15.58
CA GLU A 53 -6.04 -8.02 -15.43
C GLU A 53 -5.93 -8.45 -13.96
N ALA A 54 -6.09 -9.75 -13.72
CA ALA A 54 -6.01 -10.32 -12.37
C ALA A 54 -4.65 -10.07 -11.70
N SER A 55 -3.57 -9.94 -12.47
CA SER A 55 -2.22 -9.64 -11.97
C SER A 55 -2.14 -8.28 -11.29
N LEU A 56 -2.82 -7.25 -11.80
CA LEU A 56 -2.86 -5.94 -11.15
C LEU A 56 -3.61 -5.98 -9.82
N LEU A 57 -4.75 -6.70 -9.75
CA LEU A 57 -5.44 -6.92 -8.48
C LEU A 57 -4.62 -7.74 -7.49
N TYR A 58 -3.92 -8.75 -7.97
CA TYR A 58 -3.00 -9.53 -7.17
C TYR A 58 -1.90 -8.63 -6.60
N ALA A 59 -1.31 -7.78 -7.41
CA ALA A 59 -0.33 -6.79 -6.98
C ALA A 59 -0.90 -5.85 -5.91
N ALA A 60 -2.09 -5.28 -6.14
CA ALA A 60 -2.77 -4.40 -5.19
C ALA A 60 -2.97 -5.05 -3.80
N LEU A 61 -3.23 -6.37 -3.75
CA LEU A 61 -3.47 -7.11 -2.52
C LEU A 61 -2.21 -7.61 -1.81
N HIS A 62 -1.02 -7.56 -2.47
CA HIS A 62 0.17 -8.24 -1.95
C HIS A 62 1.47 -7.41 -2.02
N HIS A 63 1.46 -6.19 -2.60
CA HIS A 63 2.69 -5.44 -2.89
C HIS A 63 3.56 -5.19 -1.65
N ASP A 64 2.94 -4.91 -0.50
CA ASP A 64 3.63 -4.63 0.76
C ASP A 64 3.67 -5.82 1.74
N CYS A 65 3.24 -7.03 1.34
CA CYS A 65 3.27 -8.20 2.24
C CYS A 65 4.67 -8.47 2.83
N GLY A 66 5.73 -8.08 2.13
CA GLY A 66 7.12 -8.17 2.59
C GLY A 66 7.41 -7.36 3.85
N GLU A 67 6.61 -6.33 4.15
CA GLU A 67 6.70 -5.52 5.36
C GLU A 67 6.48 -6.34 6.65
N LEU A 68 5.91 -7.55 6.57
CA LEU A 68 5.86 -8.45 7.72
C LEU A 68 7.25 -8.70 8.33
N ILE A 69 8.29 -8.66 7.53
CA ILE A 69 9.68 -8.96 7.94
C ILE A 69 10.46 -7.68 8.25
N VAL A 70 10.25 -6.61 7.49
CA VAL A 70 11.04 -5.36 7.62
C VAL A 70 10.30 -4.27 8.39
N GLY A 71 8.98 -4.39 8.55
CA GLY A 71 8.10 -3.33 9.05
C GLY A 71 7.78 -2.29 7.99
N ASP A 72 6.70 -1.51 8.24
CA ASP A 72 6.39 -0.34 7.43
C ASP A 72 7.43 0.76 7.68
N VAL A 73 8.21 1.11 6.67
CA VAL A 73 9.17 2.22 6.72
C VAL A 73 8.63 3.38 5.90
N PRO A 74 8.38 4.54 6.53
CA PRO A 74 7.77 5.68 5.86
C PRO A 74 8.54 6.14 4.62
N LYS A 75 7.82 6.46 3.54
CA LYS A 75 8.39 6.89 2.27
C LYS A 75 9.41 8.03 2.41
N PRO A 76 9.20 9.10 3.20
CA PRO A 76 10.22 10.14 3.36
C PRO A 76 11.56 9.59 3.86
N ARG A 77 11.56 8.56 4.71
CA ARG A 77 12.78 7.93 5.19
C ARG A 77 13.49 7.13 4.10
N LYS A 78 12.70 6.45 3.23
CA LYS A 78 13.23 5.75 2.04
C LYS A 78 13.80 6.77 1.03
N ASP A 79 13.14 7.91 0.84
CA ASP A 79 13.59 8.96 -0.09
C ASP A 79 14.89 9.66 0.38
N ASP A 80 15.08 9.81 1.69
CA ASP A 80 16.28 10.42 2.28
C ASP A 80 17.52 9.50 2.25
N ASP A 81 17.32 8.19 2.10
CA ASP A 81 18.38 7.18 2.16
C ASP A 81 18.16 6.10 1.09
N PRO A 82 18.65 6.34 -0.14
CA PRO A 82 18.50 5.41 -1.25
C PRO A 82 19.13 4.03 -1.03
N GLU A 83 20.22 3.94 -0.22
CA GLU A 83 20.84 2.66 0.10
C GLU A 83 19.96 1.83 1.03
N LEU A 84 19.35 2.48 2.02
CA LEU A 84 18.35 1.86 2.88
C LEU A 84 17.13 1.41 2.06
N ALA A 85 16.61 2.25 1.17
CA ALA A 85 15.49 1.92 0.31
C ALA A 85 15.77 0.64 -0.51
N ALA A 86 16.92 0.58 -1.20
CA ALA A 86 17.30 -0.58 -1.99
C ALA A 86 17.45 -1.87 -1.14
N LEU A 87 17.97 -1.76 0.08
CA LEU A 87 18.08 -2.88 1.00
C LEU A 87 16.70 -3.38 1.46
N LEU A 88 15.79 -2.46 1.78
CA LEU A 88 14.42 -2.80 2.18
C LEU A 88 13.68 -3.48 1.03
N ASP A 89 13.73 -2.92 -0.19
CA ASP A 89 13.09 -3.49 -1.38
C ASP A 89 13.57 -4.94 -1.64
N LEU A 90 14.88 -5.18 -1.49
CA LEU A 90 15.45 -6.52 -1.62
C LEU A 90 14.91 -7.47 -0.53
N ARG A 91 14.86 -7.01 0.73
CA ARG A 91 14.37 -7.83 1.85
C ARG A 91 12.89 -8.14 1.73
N GLU A 92 12.09 -7.16 1.32
CA GLU A 92 10.67 -7.34 1.05
C GLU A 92 10.43 -8.31 -0.11
N ALA A 93 11.21 -8.22 -1.19
CA ALA A 93 11.12 -9.14 -2.32
C ALA A 93 11.45 -10.59 -1.91
N VAL A 94 12.51 -10.80 -1.10
CA VAL A 94 12.84 -12.12 -0.55
C VAL A 94 11.71 -12.63 0.34
N ALA A 95 11.18 -11.80 1.23
CA ALA A 95 10.10 -12.19 2.12
C ALA A 95 8.83 -12.59 1.34
N ARG A 96 8.46 -11.84 0.29
CA ARG A 96 7.33 -12.20 -0.58
C ARG A 96 7.55 -13.54 -1.27
N ALA A 97 8.76 -13.80 -1.79
CA ALA A 97 9.08 -15.06 -2.43
C ALA A 97 8.98 -16.25 -1.45
N GLU A 98 9.46 -16.09 -0.21
CA GLU A 98 9.34 -17.11 0.85
C GLU A 98 7.89 -17.37 1.27
N MET A 99 7.01 -16.37 1.13
CA MET A 99 5.55 -16.50 1.35
C MET A 99 4.84 -17.18 0.17
N GLY A 100 5.53 -17.45 -0.94
CA GLY A 100 4.94 -17.98 -2.16
C GLY A 100 4.14 -16.94 -2.96
N ILE A 101 4.43 -15.66 -2.77
CA ILE A 101 3.83 -14.57 -3.54
C ILE A 101 4.57 -14.45 -4.88
N ASP A 102 3.82 -14.45 -5.98
CA ASP A 102 4.36 -14.25 -7.32
C ASP A 102 5.05 -12.89 -7.47
N VAL A 103 5.93 -12.79 -8.47
CA VAL A 103 6.62 -11.53 -8.76
C VAL A 103 5.60 -10.43 -9.09
N ILE A 104 5.73 -9.31 -8.39
CA ILE A 104 4.89 -8.13 -8.56
C ILE A 104 5.68 -7.08 -9.34
N ASP A 105 5.06 -6.50 -10.37
CA ASP A 105 5.61 -5.33 -11.05
C ASP A 105 5.29 -4.06 -10.24
N HIS A 106 6.23 -3.68 -9.37
CA HIS A 106 6.15 -2.44 -8.59
C HIS A 106 6.31 -1.17 -9.43
N ASN A 107 6.67 -1.30 -10.71
CA ASN A 107 6.77 -0.16 -11.63
C ASN A 107 5.49 0.02 -12.47
N ASP A 108 4.46 -0.81 -12.31
CA ASP A 108 3.17 -0.58 -12.96
C ASP A 108 2.62 0.78 -12.50
N PRO A 109 2.48 1.77 -13.40
CA PRO A 109 2.06 3.11 -13.02
C PRO A 109 0.65 3.15 -12.43
N ARG A 110 -0.19 2.16 -12.72
CA ARG A 110 -1.54 2.03 -12.14
C ARG A 110 -1.47 1.61 -10.67
N LEU A 111 -0.55 0.70 -10.33
CA LEU A 111 -0.31 0.32 -8.93
C LEU A 111 0.25 1.50 -8.14
N ILE A 112 1.27 2.19 -8.68
CA ILE A 112 1.86 3.38 -8.05
C ILE A 112 0.81 4.47 -7.83
N PHE A 113 -0.04 4.71 -8.83
CA PHE A 113 -1.15 5.65 -8.69
C PHE A 113 -2.11 5.23 -7.58
N ALA A 114 -2.54 3.97 -7.56
CA ALA A 114 -3.54 3.49 -6.62
C ALA A 114 -3.02 3.51 -5.17
N ASP A 115 -1.75 3.15 -4.95
CA ASP A 115 -1.09 3.21 -3.64
C ASP A 115 -0.98 4.66 -3.14
N LEU A 116 -0.45 5.58 -3.95
CA LEU A 116 -0.36 7.00 -3.60
C LEU A 116 -1.75 7.62 -3.36
N PHE A 117 -2.73 7.24 -4.18
CA PHE A 117 -4.09 7.75 -4.07
C PHE A 117 -4.81 7.23 -2.82
N GLU A 118 -4.52 5.97 -2.41
CA GLU A 118 -5.00 5.42 -1.15
C GLU A 118 -4.44 6.20 0.04
N ALA A 119 -3.12 6.42 0.08
CA ALA A 119 -2.47 7.16 1.16
C ALA A 119 -3.02 8.59 1.29
N TYR A 120 -3.19 9.30 0.16
CA TYR A 120 -3.82 10.63 0.13
C TYR A 120 -5.26 10.59 0.64
N SER A 121 -6.07 9.65 0.16
CA SER A 121 -7.48 9.51 0.53
C SER A 121 -7.65 9.15 2.00
N TYR A 122 -6.77 8.32 2.55
CA TYR A 122 -6.77 7.95 3.96
C TYR A 122 -6.52 9.17 4.85
N VAL A 123 -5.52 9.99 4.52
CA VAL A 123 -5.23 11.23 5.26
C VAL A 123 -6.34 12.27 5.05
N ALA A 124 -6.91 12.38 3.86
CA ALA A 124 -8.04 13.26 3.59
C ALA A 124 -9.27 12.91 4.44
N LEU A 125 -9.50 11.61 4.65
CA LEU A 125 -10.62 11.12 5.46
C LEU A 125 -10.38 11.30 6.97
N THR A 126 -9.16 11.04 7.45
CA THR A 126 -8.89 10.89 8.88
C THR A 126 -8.19 12.09 9.49
N SER A 127 -7.44 12.87 8.70
CA SER A 127 -6.52 13.92 9.14
C SER A 127 -6.45 15.07 8.13
N HIS A 128 -7.58 15.49 7.58
CA HIS A 128 -7.71 16.46 6.48
C HIS A 128 -6.94 17.77 6.72
N HIS A 129 -6.71 18.16 7.97
CA HIS A 129 -5.95 19.36 8.33
C HIS A 129 -4.48 19.30 7.86
N LEU A 130 -3.95 18.09 7.61
CA LEU A 130 -2.59 17.89 7.09
C LEU A 130 -2.47 18.10 5.58
N LEU A 131 -3.56 18.15 4.83
CA LEU A 131 -3.54 18.26 3.37
C LEU A 131 -2.92 19.57 2.84
N GLY A 132 -2.83 20.60 3.70
CA GLY A 132 -2.13 21.84 3.40
C GLY A 132 -0.59 21.75 3.50
N GLU A 133 -0.06 20.66 4.02
CA GLU A 133 1.39 20.49 4.12
C GLU A 133 2.05 20.25 2.76
N PRO A 134 3.29 20.71 2.56
CA PRO A 134 3.97 20.63 1.27
C PRO A 134 4.03 19.22 0.67
N ALA A 135 4.13 18.19 1.51
CA ALA A 135 4.16 16.80 1.04
C ALA A 135 2.83 16.40 0.38
N TRP A 136 1.70 16.73 1.00
CA TRP A 136 0.38 16.38 0.47
C TRP A 136 -0.03 17.26 -0.71
N VAL A 137 0.38 18.53 -0.72
CA VAL A 137 0.22 19.42 -1.88
C VAL A 137 0.97 18.85 -3.10
N ARG A 138 2.17 18.32 -2.91
CA ARG A 138 2.89 17.62 -3.99
C ARG A 138 2.22 16.32 -4.39
N ALA A 139 1.75 15.53 -3.43
CA ALA A 139 1.08 14.26 -3.70
C ALA A 139 -0.15 14.44 -4.61
N ILE A 140 -1.02 15.42 -4.33
CA ILE A 140 -2.20 15.67 -5.18
C ILE A 140 -1.81 16.18 -6.57
N ALA A 141 -0.75 17.00 -6.70
CA ALA A 141 -0.24 17.43 -8.00
C ALA A 141 0.27 16.23 -8.81
N THR A 142 1.08 15.35 -8.20
CA THR A 142 1.57 14.11 -8.81
C THR A 142 0.41 13.20 -9.25
N LEU A 143 -0.62 13.06 -8.41
CA LEU A 143 -1.81 12.27 -8.75
C LEU A 143 -2.56 12.85 -9.97
N GLY A 144 -2.64 14.17 -10.08
CA GLY A 144 -3.21 14.84 -11.26
C GLY A 144 -2.42 14.52 -12.54
N GLU A 145 -1.09 14.67 -12.50
CA GLU A 145 -0.20 14.35 -13.63
C GLU A 145 -0.29 12.86 -14.03
N MET A 146 -0.32 11.96 -13.04
CA MET A 146 -0.48 10.53 -13.30
C MET A 146 -1.85 10.20 -13.87
N ALA A 147 -2.92 10.85 -13.40
CA ALA A 147 -4.26 10.65 -13.92
C ALA A 147 -4.37 11.04 -15.39
N ASP A 148 -3.71 12.13 -15.80
CA ASP A 148 -3.64 12.56 -17.21
C ASP A 148 -2.84 11.54 -18.04
N MET A 149 -1.69 11.09 -17.55
CA MET A 149 -0.86 10.07 -18.20
C MET A 149 -1.59 8.74 -18.40
N LEU A 150 -2.41 8.36 -17.42
CA LEU A 150 -3.15 7.09 -17.39
C LEU A 150 -4.54 7.17 -18.03
N ASP A 151 -4.92 8.35 -18.56
CA ASP A 151 -6.24 8.62 -19.16
C ASP A 151 -7.41 8.33 -18.21
N VAL A 152 -7.26 8.73 -16.93
CA VAL A 152 -8.27 8.52 -15.89
C VAL A 152 -8.71 9.82 -15.19
N SER A 153 -8.36 10.99 -15.72
CA SER A 153 -8.64 12.29 -15.10
C SER A 153 -10.14 12.51 -14.84
N GLN A 154 -11.01 12.08 -15.75
CA GLN A 154 -12.46 12.17 -15.52
C GLN A 154 -12.90 11.28 -14.35
N ARG A 155 -12.34 10.08 -14.21
CA ARG A 155 -12.64 9.20 -13.08
C ARG A 155 -12.13 9.77 -11.76
N LEU A 156 -11.03 10.51 -11.77
CA LEU A 156 -10.53 11.21 -10.60
C LEU A 156 -11.53 12.29 -10.14
N VAL A 157 -12.09 13.07 -11.08
CA VAL A 157 -13.16 14.02 -10.77
C VAL A 157 -14.41 13.33 -10.23
N ASP A 158 -14.81 12.21 -10.84
CA ASP A 158 -15.98 11.43 -10.43
C ASP A 158 -15.83 10.85 -9.01
N TRP A 159 -14.61 10.51 -8.59
CA TRP A 159 -14.33 10.03 -7.24
C TRP A 159 -14.69 11.06 -6.16
N PHE A 160 -14.31 12.32 -6.38
CA PHE A 160 -14.54 13.40 -5.42
C PHE A 160 -15.94 14.03 -5.53
N SER A 161 -16.73 13.67 -6.52
CA SER A 161 -18.05 14.25 -6.79
C SER A 161 -19.20 13.43 -6.21
N ARG A 162 -18.91 12.31 -5.54
CA ARG A 162 -19.87 11.40 -4.92
C ARG A 162 -19.85 11.56 -3.40
#